data_9ba4b643b74f2687fb44c4800f9899b9
#
_entry.id   9ba4b643b74f2687fb44c4800f9899b9
#
_cell.length_a   1.000
_cell.length_b   1.000
_cell.length_c   1.000
_cell.angle_alpha   90.00
_cell.angle_beta   90.00
_cell.angle_gamma   90.00
#
_symmetry.space_group_name_H-M   'P 1'
#
loop_
_entity.id
_entity.type
_entity.pdbx_description
1 polymer ?
#
loop_
_entity_poly.entity_id
_entity_poly.type
_entity_poly.pdbx_seq_one_letter_code
_entity_poly.pdbx_strand_id
1 'polypeptide(L)'
;IIHVSRNPKDNCLSIFENLFDYPEGWNSDQKELAEYYLIYKDLMEFWNNIFRDSILNVRYEDVILDTEKKIKELISFCDLNWEDSCLDFHKNNNPIKTVSFNQANKPIYKSSIKKYELYEKELEVLFSKLD
;
A
#
# COMPACT_ATOMS: atom_id res chain seq x y z
N ILE A 1 7.80 -13.78 2.10
CA ILE A 1 7.16 -12.71 1.29
C ILE A 1 6.40 -11.79 2.23
N ILE A 2 6.51 -10.47 2.06
CA ILE A 2 5.68 -9.49 2.77
C ILE A 2 4.72 -8.90 1.75
N HIS A 3 3.43 -9.06 2.00
CA HIS A 3 2.37 -8.46 1.21
C HIS A 3 1.74 -7.30 1.98
N VAL A 4 1.93 -6.09 1.49
CA VAL A 4 1.35 -4.88 2.09
C VAL A 4 0.06 -4.53 1.37
N SER A 5 -1.05 -4.62 2.07
CA SER A 5 -2.37 -4.19 1.59
C SER A 5 -2.75 -2.82 2.17
N ARG A 6 -3.64 -2.13 1.49
CA ARG A 6 -4.21 -0.85 1.91
C ARG A 6 -5.70 -0.84 1.63
N ASN A 7 -6.45 0.07 2.26
CA ASN A 7 -7.86 0.28 1.89
C ASN A 7 -7.97 0.41 0.36
N PRO A 8 -8.85 -0.37 -0.31
CA PRO A 8 -8.96 -0.42 -1.76
C PRO A 8 -9.16 0.96 -2.39
N LYS A 9 -10.07 1.76 -1.83
CA LYS A 9 -10.41 3.10 -2.34
C LYS A 9 -9.22 4.06 -2.22
N ASP A 10 -8.51 4.06 -1.06
CA ASP A 10 -7.30 4.88 -0.89
C ASP A 10 -6.15 4.42 -1.80
N ASN A 11 -6.03 3.11 -2.03
CA ASN A 11 -5.00 2.57 -2.92
C ASN A 11 -5.25 2.98 -4.38
N CYS A 12 -6.47 2.75 -4.86
CA CYS A 12 -6.84 3.10 -6.22
C CYS A 12 -6.84 4.63 -6.44
N LEU A 13 -7.29 5.43 -5.46
CA LEU A 13 -7.14 6.88 -5.52
C LEU A 13 -5.69 7.30 -5.69
N SER A 14 -4.79 6.69 -4.92
CA SER A 14 -3.36 7.00 -5.00
C SER A 14 -2.76 6.64 -6.37
N ILE A 15 -3.22 5.56 -7.00
CA ILE A 15 -2.82 5.19 -8.35
C ILE A 15 -3.38 6.21 -9.36
N PHE A 16 -4.64 6.56 -9.24
CA PHE A 16 -5.34 7.46 -10.16
C PHE A 16 -4.77 8.89 -10.15
N GLU A 17 -4.32 9.38 -8.98
CA GLU A 17 -3.72 10.71 -8.82
C GLU A 17 -2.29 10.81 -9.35
N ASN A 18 -1.58 9.69 -9.49
CA ASN A 18 -0.17 9.70 -9.84
C ASN A 18 0.04 9.53 -11.35
N LEU A 19 0.90 10.38 -11.91
CA LEU A 19 1.40 10.19 -13.26
C LEU A 19 2.55 9.18 -13.21
N PHE A 20 2.39 8.08 -13.92
CA PHE A 20 3.45 7.09 -14.10
C PHE A 20 4.21 7.38 -15.40
N ASP A 21 5.50 7.09 -15.43
CA ASP A 21 6.36 7.32 -16.61
C ASP A 21 5.87 6.54 -17.84
N TYR A 22 5.17 5.44 -17.61
CA TYR A 22 4.53 4.62 -18.64
C TYR A 22 3.04 4.50 -18.34
N PRO A 23 2.20 5.42 -18.85
CA PRO A 23 0.76 5.32 -18.69
C PRO A 23 0.25 4.15 -19.52
N GLU A 24 -0.12 3.05 -18.86
CA GLU A 24 -0.67 1.86 -19.52
C GLU A 24 -2.17 1.98 -19.81
N GLY A 25 -2.76 3.16 -19.60
CA GLY A 25 -4.18 3.44 -19.84
C GLY A 25 -5.08 3.05 -18.66
N TRP A 26 -4.98 1.81 -18.17
CA TRP A 26 -5.84 1.29 -17.08
C TRP A 26 -5.76 2.11 -15.78
N ASN A 27 -4.65 2.75 -15.50
CA ASN A 27 -4.44 3.57 -14.30
C ASN A 27 -5.11 4.95 -14.37
N SER A 28 -5.60 5.36 -15.54
CA SER A 28 -6.30 6.64 -15.77
C SER A 28 -7.78 6.47 -16.12
N ASP A 29 -8.28 5.24 -16.22
CA ASP A 29 -9.70 4.91 -16.36
C ASP A 29 -10.25 4.28 -15.08
N GLN A 30 -11.37 4.81 -14.58
CA GLN A 30 -11.95 4.36 -13.31
C GLN A 30 -12.41 2.89 -13.33
N LYS A 31 -12.93 2.42 -14.47
CA LYS A 31 -13.45 1.05 -14.60
C LYS A 31 -12.30 0.06 -14.73
N GLU A 32 -11.34 0.38 -15.58
CA GLU A 32 -10.17 -0.46 -15.82
C GLU A 32 -9.30 -0.58 -14.56
N LEU A 33 -9.13 0.52 -13.82
CA LEU A 33 -8.41 0.51 -12.56
C LEU A 33 -9.11 -0.38 -11.50
N ALA A 34 -10.42 -0.31 -11.40
CA ALA A 34 -11.18 -1.18 -10.50
C ALA A 34 -11.04 -2.65 -10.89
N GLU A 35 -11.15 -2.97 -12.17
CA GLU A 35 -10.99 -4.34 -12.69
C GLU A 35 -9.57 -4.86 -12.44
N TYR A 36 -8.55 -4.04 -12.65
CA TYR A 36 -7.16 -4.40 -12.36
C TYR A 36 -6.95 -4.68 -10.86
N TYR A 37 -7.55 -3.86 -9.99
CA TYR A 37 -7.49 -4.10 -8.55
C TYR A 37 -8.16 -5.40 -8.13
N LEU A 38 -9.30 -5.75 -8.73
CA LEU A 38 -10.00 -7.02 -8.45
C LEU A 38 -9.16 -8.23 -8.90
N ILE A 39 -8.54 -8.17 -10.09
CA ILE A 39 -7.59 -9.20 -10.54
C ILE A 39 -6.43 -9.37 -9.55
N TYR A 40 -5.86 -8.27 -9.07
CA TYR A 40 -4.83 -8.31 -8.04
C TYR A 40 -5.32 -8.98 -6.76
N LYS A 41 -6.53 -8.65 -6.29
CA LYS A 41 -7.13 -9.23 -5.09
C LYS A 41 -7.29 -10.74 -5.21
N ASP A 42 -7.86 -11.21 -6.33
CA ASP A 42 -8.04 -12.64 -6.62
C ASP A 42 -6.69 -13.37 -6.69
N LEU A 43 -5.70 -12.77 -7.33
CA LEU A 43 -4.34 -13.32 -7.42
C LEU A 43 -3.69 -13.44 -6.03
N MET A 44 -3.85 -12.45 -5.17
CA MET A 44 -3.30 -12.49 -3.82
C MET A 44 -4.03 -13.51 -2.93
N GLU A 45 -5.33 -13.69 -3.10
CA GLU A 45 -6.09 -14.76 -2.43
C GLU A 45 -5.57 -16.14 -2.87
N PHE A 46 -5.38 -16.34 -4.17
CA PHE A 46 -4.79 -17.56 -4.70
C PHE A 46 -3.41 -17.85 -4.09
N TRP A 47 -2.50 -16.87 -4.07
CA TRP A 47 -1.16 -17.06 -3.50
C TRP A 47 -1.18 -17.29 -1.99
N ASN A 48 -2.04 -16.63 -1.25
CA ASN A 48 -2.22 -16.86 0.19
C ASN A 48 -2.68 -18.29 0.48
N ASN A 49 -3.51 -18.89 -0.39
CA ASN A 49 -3.94 -20.27 -0.24
C ASN A 49 -2.81 -21.28 -0.49
N ILE A 50 -1.88 -20.97 -1.41
CA ILE A 50 -0.75 -21.85 -1.74
C ILE A 50 0.39 -21.70 -0.73
N PHE A 51 0.76 -20.46 -0.37
CA PHE A 51 1.95 -20.15 0.41
C PHE A 51 1.64 -19.66 1.84
N ARG A 52 0.63 -20.24 2.48
CA ARG A 52 0.03 -19.82 3.76
C ARG A 52 1.02 -19.23 4.77
N ASP A 53 2.09 -19.97 5.08
CA ASP A 53 3.06 -19.59 6.12
C ASP A 53 4.24 -18.76 5.59
N SER A 54 4.31 -18.59 4.26
CA SER A 54 5.40 -17.87 3.59
C SER A 54 5.03 -16.44 3.20
N ILE A 55 3.77 -16.04 3.40
CA ILE A 55 3.29 -14.70 3.12
C ILE A 55 2.79 -14.06 4.42
N LEU A 56 3.47 -13.01 4.86
CA LEU A 56 2.97 -12.13 5.90
C LEU A 56 2.11 -11.03 5.28
N ASN A 57 0.82 -11.01 5.60
CA ASN A 57 -0.09 -9.97 5.18
C ASN A 57 -0.09 -8.83 6.21
N VAL A 58 0.22 -7.63 5.76
CA VAL A 58 0.32 -6.43 6.58
C VAL A 58 -0.60 -5.35 6.01
N ARG A 59 -1.46 -4.81 6.84
CA ARG A 59 -2.27 -3.65 6.45
C ARG A 59 -1.48 -2.36 6.71
N TYR A 60 -1.42 -1.50 5.70
CA TYR A 60 -0.78 -0.19 5.79
C TYR A 60 -1.31 0.65 6.95
N GLU A 61 -2.64 0.64 7.15
CA GLU A 61 -3.30 1.36 8.22
C GLU A 61 -2.83 0.90 9.61
N ASP A 62 -2.62 -0.42 9.78
CA ASP A 62 -2.15 -0.99 11.05
C ASP A 62 -0.71 -0.56 11.35
N VAL A 63 0.14 -0.46 10.31
CA VAL A 63 1.51 0.05 10.45
C VAL A 63 1.52 1.51 10.90
N ILE A 64 0.57 2.31 10.42
CA ILE A 64 0.46 3.71 10.81
C ILE A 64 -0.09 3.87 12.23
N LEU A 65 -1.03 3.00 12.63
CA LEU A 65 -1.69 3.08 13.93
C LEU A 65 -0.80 2.54 15.07
N ASP A 66 -0.04 1.49 14.80
CA ASP A 66 0.83 0.81 15.77
C ASP A 66 2.18 0.46 15.14
N THR A 67 2.92 1.51 14.77
CA THR A 67 4.14 1.44 13.98
C THR A 67 5.19 0.50 14.57
N GLU A 68 5.54 0.69 15.85
CA GLU A 68 6.61 -0.08 16.48
C GLU A 68 6.28 -1.56 16.53
N LYS A 69 5.06 -1.90 16.95
CA LYS A 69 4.62 -3.29 17.03
C LYS A 69 4.63 -3.95 15.65
N LYS A 70 4.10 -3.27 14.62
CA LYS A 70 4.03 -3.82 13.27
C LYS A 70 5.40 -3.97 12.61
N ILE A 71 6.31 -3.02 12.84
CA ILE A 71 7.69 -3.17 12.35
C ILE A 71 8.39 -4.33 13.06
N LYS A 72 8.19 -4.52 14.37
CA LYS A 72 8.73 -5.68 15.09
C LYS A 72 8.21 -7.01 14.54
N GLU A 73 6.93 -7.10 14.22
CA GLU A 73 6.33 -8.27 13.56
C GLU A 73 7.00 -8.54 12.19
N LEU A 74 7.22 -7.50 11.39
CA LEU A 74 7.89 -7.60 10.08
C LEU A 74 9.34 -8.10 10.20
N ILE A 75 10.12 -7.52 11.10
CA ILE A 75 11.51 -7.89 11.34
C ILE A 75 11.62 -9.34 11.83
N SER A 76 10.74 -9.72 12.76
CA SER A 76 10.68 -11.11 13.27
C SER A 76 10.30 -12.10 12.18
N PHE A 77 9.36 -11.77 11.32
CA PHE A 77 8.98 -12.62 10.17
C PHE A 77 10.13 -12.82 9.17
N CYS A 78 11.02 -11.85 9.07
CA CYS A 78 12.21 -11.95 8.23
C CYS A 78 13.37 -12.72 8.90
N ASP A 79 13.17 -13.23 10.13
CA ASP A 79 14.22 -13.87 10.93
C ASP A 79 15.42 -12.94 11.19
N LEU A 80 15.14 -11.65 11.39
CA LEU A 80 16.13 -10.62 11.68
C LEU A 80 16.03 -10.13 13.12
N ASN A 81 17.17 -9.72 13.67
CA ASN A 81 17.20 -9.09 14.97
C ASN A 81 16.65 -7.66 14.92
N TRP A 82 15.96 -7.27 15.99
CA TRP A 82 15.48 -5.93 16.15
C TRP A 82 16.62 -4.93 16.33
N GLU A 83 16.50 -3.79 15.64
CA GLU A 83 17.35 -2.61 15.83
C GLU A 83 16.46 -1.36 15.95
N ASP A 84 16.75 -0.48 16.91
CA ASP A 84 15.97 0.75 17.14
C ASP A 84 16.00 1.69 15.92
N SER A 85 17.04 1.60 15.11
CA SER A 85 17.16 2.31 13.83
C SER A 85 16.04 2.00 12.83
N CYS A 86 15.33 0.85 12.98
CA CYS A 86 14.17 0.51 12.16
C CYS A 86 13.01 1.51 12.30
N LEU A 87 12.91 2.23 13.42
CA LEU A 87 11.93 3.29 13.63
C LEU A 87 12.36 4.63 13.03
N ASP A 88 13.63 4.78 12.77
CA ASP A 88 14.26 6.01 12.25
C ASP A 88 14.49 5.95 10.72
N PHE A 89 13.72 5.14 10.00
CA PHE A 89 13.87 4.91 8.55
C PHE A 89 13.93 6.21 7.73
N HIS A 90 13.22 7.26 8.17
CA HIS A 90 13.20 8.58 7.53
C HIS A 90 14.52 9.35 7.63
N LYS A 91 15.44 8.92 8.52
CA LYS A 91 16.80 9.46 8.64
C LYS A 91 17.79 8.81 7.65
N ASN A 92 17.34 7.75 6.96
CA ASN A 92 18.17 7.07 5.98
C ASN A 92 18.25 7.89 4.68
N ASN A 93 19.47 8.17 4.24
CA ASN A 93 19.75 8.95 3.03
C ASN A 93 19.87 8.11 1.76
N ASN A 94 19.47 6.84 1.79
CA ASN A 94 19.50 6.00 0.59
C ASN A 94 18.57 6.57 -0.50
N PRO A 95 19.02 6.65 -1.76
CA PRO A 95 18.20 7.17 -2.83
C PRO A 95 17.02 6.23 -3.11
N ILE A 96 15.81 6.76 -2.96
CA ILE A 96 14.56 6.05 -3.30
C ILE A 96 14.19 6.44 -4.74
N LYS A 97 14.10 5.45 -5.63
CA LYS A 97 13.82 5.65 -7.06
C LYS A 97 12.36 5.35 -7.43
N THR A 98 11.41 5.79 -6.61
CA THR A 98 9.98 5.57 -6.87
C THR A 98 9.21 6.87 -6.80
N VAL A 99 7.97 6.87 -7.33
CA VAL A 99 7.03 8.02 -7.24
C VAL A 99 6.82 8.47 -5.78
N SER A 100 6.98 7.55 -4.82
CA SER A 100 6.86 7.81 -3.38
C SER A 100 8.14 8.42 -2.74
N PHE A 101 9.14 8.84 -3.52
CA PHE A 101 10.41 9.40 -3.01
C PHE A 101 10.22 10.46 -1.91
N ASN A 102 9.33 11.42 -2.16
CA ASN A 102 9.05 12.50 -1.21
C ASN A 102 8.29 12.05 0.04
N GLN A 103 7.67 10.89 0.01
CA GLN A 103 6.85 10.36 1.11
C GLN A 103 7.68 9.43 2.01
N ALA A 104 8.49 8.57 1.40
CA ALA A 104 9.23 7.55 2.12
C ALA A 104 10.38 8.11 3.00
N ASN A 105 10.82 9.35 2.74
CA ASN A 105 11.82 10.05 3.56
C ASN A 105 11.18 10.94 4.64
N LYS A 106 9.88 10.82 4.88
CA LYS A 106 9.19 11.56 5.95
C LYS A 106 8.78 10.62 7.08
N PRO A 107 8.65 11.13 8.31
CA PRO A 107 8.02 10.38 9.38
C PRO A 107 6.63 9.89 8.95
N ILE A 108 6.19 8.77 9.51
CA ILE A 108 4.86 8.24 9.25
C ILE A 108 3.79 9.30 9.54
N TYR A 109 2.86 9.47 8.60
CA TYR A 109 1.77 10.44 8.68
C TYR A 109 0.42 9.76 8.41
N LYS A 110 -0.66 10.33 8.99
CA LYS A 110 -2.01 9.76 8.93
C LYS A 110 -2.89 10.33 7.83
N SER A 111 -2.47 11.40 7.17
CA SER A 111 -3.30 12.15 6.20
C SER A 111 -3.63 11.39 4.92
N SER A 112 -3.01 10.24 4.71
CA SER A 112 -3.29 9.34 3.58
C SER A 112 -4.36 8.29 3.87
N ILE A 113 -4.80 8.17 5.13
CA ILE A 113 -5.86 7.25 5.53
C ILE A 113 -7.20 7.93 5.30
N LYS A 114 -8.11 7.23 4.62
CA LYS A 114 -9.45 7.73 4.28
C LYS A 114 -9.46 8.98 3.41
N LYS A 115 -8.39 9.23 2.67
CA LYS A 115 -8.33 10.34 1.73
C LYS A 115 -9.42 10.22 0.64
N TYR A 116 -9.80 9.00 0.29
CA TYR A 116 -10.85 8.71 -0.68
C TYR A 116 -12.19 9.38 -0.35
N GLU A 117 -12.50 9.61 0.94
CA GLU A 117 -13.76 10.26 1.38
C GLU A 117 -13.94 11.65 0.78
N LEU A 118 -12.85 12.32 0.39
CA LEU A 118 -12.87 13.63 -0.26
C LEU A 118 -13.28 13.58 -1.74
N TYR A 119 -13.27 12.38 -2.35
CA TYR A 119 -13.44 12.15 -3.78
C TYR A 119 -14.55 11.16 -4.11
N GLU A 120 -15.44 10.87 -3.15
CA GLU A 120 -16.50 9.86 -3.31
C GLU A 120 -17.39 10.10 -4.52
N LYS A 121 -17.70 11.38 -4.80
CA LYS A 121 -18.56 11.77 -5.94
C LYS A 121 -17.83 11.68 -7.27
N GLU A 122 -16.59 12.16 -7.33
CA GLU A 122 -15.78 12.21 -8.55
C GLU A 122 -15.34 10.81 -8.99
N LEU A 123 -15.18 9.89 -8.04
CA LEU A 123 -14.71 8.53 -8.26
C LEU A 123 -15.78 7.46 -7.94
N GLU A 124 -17.05 7.82 -8.03
CA GLU A 124 -18.17 6.90 -7.76
C GLU A 124 -18.09 5.62 -8.60
N VAL A 125 -17.73 5.74 -9.88
CA VAL A 125 -17.60 4.59 -10.80
C VAL A 125 -16.52 3.62 -10.34
N LEU A 126 -15.39 4.14 -9.87
CA LEU A 126 -14.28 3.36 -9.33
C LEU A 126 -14.69 2.70 -8.00
N PHE A 127 -15.20 3.50 -7.06
CA PHE A 127 -15.43 3.05 -5.70
C PHE A 127 -16.58 2.06 -5.57
N SER A 128 -17.63 2.20 -6.40
CA SER A 128 -18.77 1.26 -6.42
C SER A 128 -18.38 -0.17 -6.81
N LYS A 129 -17.25 -0.36 -7.50
CA LYS A 129 -16.74 -1.69 -7.86
C LYS A 129 -15.81 -2.29 -6.79
N LEU A 130 -15.35 -1.48 -5.84
CA LEU A 130 -14.39 -1.87 -4.81
C LEU A 130 -15.04 -2.21 -3.45
N ASP A 131 -16.35 -1.98 -3.32
CA ASP A 131 -17.15 -2.27 -2.12
C ASP A 131 -17.44 -3.76 -1.91
#